data_4ca801da3294ec69a8a9b64a5f0d1f7d
#
_entry.id   4ca801da3294ec69a8a9b64a5f0d1f7d
#
_cell.length_a   1.000
_cell.length_b   1.000
_cell.length_c   1.000
_cell.angle_alpha   90.00
_cell.angle_beta   90.00
_cell.angle_gamma   90.00
#
_symmetry.space_group_name_H-M   'P 1'
#
loop_
_entity.id
_entity.type
_entity.pdbx_description
1 polymer ?
#
loop_
_entity_poly.entity_id
_entity_poly.type
_entity_poly.pdbx_seq_one_letter_code
_entity_poly.pdbx_strand_id
1 'polypeptide(L)'
;MRASHIAWLAAVTHTVAAAGMLFLLRRGLPGFPEEERLAYIATHRAAWLGGWLIWQLAAVSLMGFYGVLAMRLRGALSVTAMACAAAGLSLDISCESRYMGVLPELRGEAFAALDRELEVLIGYGANGLYTVALVLLVVAGWRVLPKAALVLFGPVAASGFALAIVSLLHDAWLETITSAILFPLFTLFIVVIALWLRKEESS
;
A
#
# COMPACT_ATOMS: atom_id res chain seq x y z
N MET A 1 14.09 9.96 16.30
CA MET A 1 14.33 9.66 14.88
C MET A 1 13.90 10.87 14.05
N ARG A 2 14.67 11.31 13.03
CA ARG A 2 14.31 12.46 12.19
C ARG A 2 13.13 12.12 11.29
N ALA A 3 12.28 13.09 10.98
CA ALA A 3 11.11 12.93 10.12
C ALA A 3 11.49 12.42 8.70
N SER A 4 12.60 12.95 8.15
CA SER A 4 13.15 12.51 6.88
C SER A 4 13.53 11.03 6.86
N HIS A 5 14.06 10.48 7.97
CA HIS A 5 14.43 9.05 8.06
C HIS A 5 13.19 8.15 8.00
N ILE A 6 12.07 8.55 8.60
CA ILE A 6 10.81 7.80 8.53
C ILE A 6 10.28 7.79 7.09
N ALA A 7 10.33 8.92 6.39
CA ALA A 7 9.93 9.00 4.99
C ALA A 7 10.83 8.13 4.09
N TRP A 8 12.16 8.14 4.31
CA TRP A 8 13.08 7.26 3.59
C TRP A 8 12.82 5.78 3.87
N LEU A 9 12.53 5.43 5.13
CA LEU A 9 12.16 4.05 5.49
C LEU A 9 10.92 3.61 4.70
N ALA A 10 9.88 4.46 4.64
CA ALA A 10 8.68 4.18 3.86
C ALA A 10 8.99 3.99 2.36
N ALA A 11 9.82 4.84 1.75
CA ALA A 11 10.21 4.70 0.35
C ALA A 11 10.94 3.37 0.09
N VAL A 12 11.90 3.01 0.95
CA VAL A 12 12.68 1.77 0.83
C VAL A 12 11.79 0.54 1.00
N THR A 13 10.96 0.50 2.05
CA THR A 13 10.08 -0.66 2.32
C THR A 13 9.06 -0.86 1.21
N HIS A 14 8.47 0.21 0.65
CA HIS A 14 7.57 0.11 -0.50
C HIS A 14 8.27 -0.38 -1.76
N THR A 15 9.50 0.07 -2.02
CA THR A 15 10.29 -0.44 -3.16
C THR A 15 10.57 -1.93 -3.00
N VAL A 16 10.98 -2.35 -1.79
CA VAL A 16 11.27 -3.77 -1.50
C VAL A 16 9.99 -4.61 -1.55
N ALA A 17 8.86 -4.08 -1.05
CA ALA A 17 7.57 -4.76 -1.10
C ALA A 17 7.08 -4.95 -2.55
N ALA A 18 7.18 -3.91 -3.39
CA ALA A 18 6.84 -4.01 -4.82
C ALA A 18 7.72 -5.06 -5.54
N ALA A 19 9.02 -5.10 -5.25
CA ALA A 19 9.90 -6.15 -5.74
C ALA A 19 9.48 -7.54 -5.20
N GLY A 20 9.11 -7.63 -3.91
CA GLY A 20 8.61 -8.84 -3.27
C GLY A 20 7.36 -9.41 -3.95
N MET A 21 6.42 -8.55 -4.37
CA MET A 21 5.25 -8.99 -5.15
C MET A 21 5.66 -9.67 -6.47
N LEU A 22 6.64 -9.12 -7.17
CA LEU A 22 7.09 -9.65 -8.45
C LEU A 22 7.90 -10.95 -8.31
N PHE A 23 8.71 -11.07 -7.27
CA PHE A 23 9.69 -12.16 -7.14
C PHE A 23 9.30 -13.23 -6.11
N LEU A 24 8.62 -12.85 -5.02
CA LEU A 24 8.29 -13.74 -3.92
C LEU A 24 6.82 -14.18 -3.89
N LEU A 25 5.88 -13.34 -4.29
CA LEU A 25 4.45 -13.67 -4.29
C LEU A 25 3.96 -14.17 -5.65
N ARG A 26 4.41 -13.53 -6.71
CA ARG A 26 4.24 -13.88 -8.13
C ARG A 26 3.04 -14.81 -8.44
N ARG A 27 3.28 -16.14 -8.58
CA ARG A 27 2.27 -17.12 -8.98
C ARG A 27 1.26 -17.49 -7.89
N GLY A 28 1.46 -17.05 -6.66
CA GLY A 28 0.49 -17.20 -5.59
C GLY A 28 -0.59 -16.10 -5.59
N LEU A 29 -0.40 -15.02 -6.35
CA LEU A 29 -1.34 -13.90 -6.46
C LEU A 29 -2.54 -14.22 -7.36
N PRO A 30 -3.67 -13.48 -7.26
CA PRO A 30 -4.78 -13.56 -8.21
C PRO A 30 -4.34 -13.46 -9.68
N GLY A 31 -5.12 -14.05 -10.59
CA GLY A 31 -4.79 -14.11 -12.02
C GLY A 31 -4.21 -15.46 -12.47
N PHE A 32 -3.89 -16.37 -11.55
CA PHE A 32 -3.52 -17.75 -11.84
C PHE A 32 -4.60 -18.73 -11.35
N PRO A 33 -4.74 -19.93 -11.96
CA PRO A 33 -5.64 -20.97 -11.49
C PRO A 33 -5.36 -21.38 -10.04
N GLU A 34 -6.39 -21.70 -9.29
CA GLU A 34 -6.28 -22.09 -7.87
C GLU A 34 -5.22 -23.16 -7.62
N GLU A 35 -5.22 -24.23 -8.45
CA GLU A 35 -4.28 -25.33 -8.31
C GLU A 35 -2.83 -24.88 -8.45
N GLU A 36 -2.53 -24.00 -9.43
CA GLU A 36 -1.19 -23.45 -9.64
C GLU A 36 -0.77 -22.56 -8.46
N ARG A 37 -1.68 -21.74 -7.95
CA ARG A 37 -1.43 -20.86 -6.79
C ARG A 37 -1.12 -21.68 -5.54
N LEU A 38 -1.93 -22.70 -5.25
CA LEU A 38 -1.74 -23.56 -4.09
C LEU A 38 -0.47 -24.40 -4.19
N ALA A 39 -0.16 -24.93 -5.39
CA ALA A 39 1.10 -25.64 -5.63
C ALA A 39 2.31 -24.71 -5.43
N TYR A 40 2.24 -23.47 -5.92
CA TYR A 40 3.28 -22.47 -5.70
C TYR A 40 3.45 -22.15 -4.22
N ILE A 41 2.37 -21.87 -3.50
CA ILE A 41 2.40 -21.52 -2.06
C ILE A 41 2.99 -22.69 -1.26
N ALA A 42 2.60 -23.93 -1.56
CA ALA A 42 3.09 -25.13 -0.88
C ALA A 42 4.60 -25.32 -1.09
N THR A 43 5.09 -25.16 -2.33
CA THR A 43 6.51 -25.36 -2.68
C THR A 43 7.40 -24.19 -2.28
N HIS A 44 6.84 -22.97 -2.17
CA HIS A 44 7.58 -21.72 -1.88
C HIS A 44 7.09 -21.05 -0.60
N ARG A 45 6.71 -21.83 0.41
CA ARG A 45 6.09 -21.33 1.65
C ARG A 45 6.86 -20.19 2.31
N ALA A 46 8.19 -20.31 2.40
CA ALA A 46 9.02 -19.26 2.99
C ALA A 46 9.00 -17.96 2.18
N ALA A 47 9.03 -18.05 0.85
CA ALA A 47 8.94 -16.88 -0.03
C ALA A 47 7.55 -16.22 0.08
N TRP A 48 6.48 -17.02 0.14
CA TRP A 48 5.12 -16.56 0.35
C TRP A 48 4.95 -15.77 1.65
N LEU A 49 5.36 -16.36 2.77
CA LEU A 49 5.33 -15.71 4.08
C LEU A 49 6.21 -14.46 4.13
N GLY A 50 7.44 -14.57 3.60
CA GLY A 50 8.39 -13.45 3.56
C GLY A 50 7.87 -12.28 2.73
N GLY A 51 7.26 -12.55 1.59
CA GLY A 51 6.66 -11.53 0.72
C GLY A 51 5.56 -10.73 1.43
N TRP A 52 4.62 -11.40 2.10
CA TRP A 52 3.56 -10.75 2.86
C TRP A 52 4.10 -10.00 4.10
N LEU A 53 5.07 -10.57 4.82
CA LEU A 53 5.70 -9.85 5.95
C LEU A 53 6.41 -8.57 5.51
N ILE A 54 7.08 -8.57 4.35
CA ILE A 54 7.68 -7.37 3.77
C ILE A 54 6.59 -6.34 3.44
N TRP A 55 5.43 -6.79 2.95
CA TRP A 55 4.31 -5.92 2.64
C TRP A 55 3.70 -5.31 3.90
N GLN A 56 3.53 -6.09 4.98
CA GLN A 56 3.11 -5.57 6.29
C GLN A 56 4.08 -4.51 6.83
N LEU A 57 5.39 -4.72 6.68
CA LEU A 57 6.39 -3.71 7.06
C LEU A 57 6.26 -2.43 6.23
N ALA A 58 5.93 -2.55 4.94
CA ALA A 58 5.65 -1.39 4.10
C ALA A 58 4.42 -0.63 4.60
N ALA A 59 3.31 -1.31 4.91
CA ALA A 59 2.09 -0.71 5.44
C ALA A 59 2.33 0.01 6.79
N VAL A 60 3.07 -0.61 7.70
CA VAL A 60 3.46 0.01 8.98
C VAL A 60 4.34 1.25 8.77
N SER A 61 5.31 1.17 7.84
CA SER A 61 6.17 2.32 7.52
C SER A 61 5.39 3.47 6.86
N LEU A 62 4.36 3.14 6.06
CA LEU A 62 3.44 4.11 5.48
C LEU A 62 2.66 4.86 6.56
N MET A 63 2.19 4.16 7.58
CA MET A 63 1.55 4.79 8.74
C MET A 63 2.50 5.79 9.43
N GLY A 64 3.78 5.43 9.57
CA GLY A 64 4.82 6.33 10.08
C GLY A 64 5.01 7.55 9.19
N PHE A 65 5.05 7.39 7.88
CA PHE A 65 5.14 8.47 6.89
C PHE A 65 3.95 9.44 6.98
N TYR A 66 2.73 8.92 7.02
CA TYR A 66 1.53 9.75 7.22
C TYR A 66 1.53 10.45 8.56
N GLY A 67 2.01 9.78 9.62
CA GLY A 67 2.16 10.37 10.94
C GLY A 67 3.10 11.58 10.95
N VAL A 68 4.24 11.49 10.27
CA VAL A 68 5.19 12.61 10.11
C VAL A 68 4.53 13.79 9.39
N LEU A 69 3.83 13.53 8.29
CA LEU A 69 3.11 14.58 7.56
C LEU A 69 2.00 15.19 8.42
N ALA A 70 1.19 14.38 9.10
CA ALA A 70 0.12 14.85 9.96
C ALA A 70 0.62 15.74 11.11
N MET A 71 1.73 15.36 11.75
CA MET A 71 2.37 16.17 12.80
C MET A 71 2.90 17.50 12.26
N ARG A 72 3.38 17.54 11.02
CA ARG A 72 3.88 18.75 10.37
C ARG A 72 2.76 19.69 9.96
N LEU A 73 1.67 19.13 9.41
CA LEU A 73 0.59 19.90 8.80
C LEU A 73 -0.48 20.34 9.81
N ARG A 74 -0.67 19.57 10.87
CA ARG A 74 -1.62 19.82 11.99
C ARG A 74 -3.06 20.18 11.52
N GLY A 75 -4.02 20.02 12.41
CA GLY A 75 -5.40 20.39 12.16
C GLY A 75 -6.34 19.20 11.92
N ALA A 76 -7.63 19.48 11.77
CA ALA A 76 -8.68 18.45 11.68
C ALA A 76 -8.49 17.48 10.50
N LEU A 77 -8.09 18.00 9.33
CA LEU A 77 -7.84 17.14 8.14
C LEU A 77 -6.71 16.14 8.40
N SER A 78 -5.64 16.57 9.11
CA SER A 78 -4.53 15.68 9.44
C SER A 78 -4.96 14.57 10.43
N VAL A 79 -5.83 14.89 11.39
CA VAL A 79 -6.39 13.90 12.33
C VAL A 79 -7.27 12.91 11.58
N THR A 80 -8.16 13.38 10.71
CA THR A 80 -9.02 12.52 9.88
C THR A 80 -8.19 11.62 8.95
N ALA A 81 -7.13 12.18 8.33
CA ALA A 81 -6.20 11.41 7.51
C ALA A 81 -5.55 10.27 8.30
N MET A 82 -5.12 10.53 9.53
CA MET A 82 -4.54 9.50 10.39
C MET A 82 -5.56 8.42 10.77
N ALA A 83 -6.82 8.78 11.01
CA ALA A 83 -7.87 7.81 11.27
C ALA A 83 -8.13 6.91 10.04
N CYS A 84 -8.18 7.48 8.83
CA CYS A 84 -8.29 6.72 7.59
C CYS A 84 -7.07 5.80 7.39
N ALA A 85 -5.85 6.31 7.58
CA ALA A 85 -4.64 5.51 7.45
C ALA A 85 -4.58 4.34 8.46
N ALA A 86 -4.99 4.58 9.71
CA ALA A 86 -5.04 3.55 10.74
C ALA A 86 -6.08 2.46 10.42
N ALA A 87 -7.24 2.85 9.91
CA ALA A 87 -8.26 1.89 9.45
C ALA A 87 -7.74 1.08 8.25
N GLY A 88 -7.08 1.72 7.27
CA GLY A 88 -6.43 1.05 6.16
C GLY A 88 -5.38 0.04 6.62
N LEU A 89 -4.49 0.43 7.54
CA LEU A 89 -3.48 -0.46 8.11
C LEU A 89 -4.09 -1.69 8.80
N SER A 90 -5.19 -1.48 9.55
CA SER A 90 -5.87 -2.58 10.25
C SER A 90 -6.46 -3.58 9.27
N LEU A 91 -7.05 -3.12 8.17
CA LEU A 91 -7.55 -3.98 7.09
C LEU A 91 -6.40 -4.74 6.41
N ASP A 92 -5.34 -4.04 6.03
CA ASP A 92 -4.17 -4.62 5.36
C ASP A 92 -3.57 -5.76 6.18
N ILE A 93 -3.19 -5.49 7.44
CA ILE A 93 -2.59 -6.51 8.32
C ILE A 93 -3.53 -7.71 8.52
N SER A 94 -4.83 -7.45 8.70
CA SER A 94 -5.81 -8.52 8.85
C SER A 94 -5.90 -9.41 7.61
N CYS A 95 -5.99 -8.80 6.44
CA CYS A 95 -6.12 -9.52 5.17
C CYS A 95 -4.85 -10.28 4.81
N GLU A 96 -3.69 -9.66 4.96
CA GLU A 96 -2.40 -10.29 4.67
C GLU A 96 -2.12 -11.46 5.62
N SER A 97 -2.52 -11.35 6.89
CA SER A 97 -2.44 -12.46 7.85
C SER A 97 -3.33 -13.65 7.41
N ARG A 98 -4.51 -13.38 6.83
CA ARG A 98 -5.39 -14.41 6.28
C ARG A 98 -4.83 -15.01 4.99
N TYR A 99 -4.15 -14.22 4.13
CA TYR A 99 -3.39 -14.74 2.99
C TYR A 99 -2.28 -15.69 3.42
N MET A 100 -1.58 -15.37 4.50
CA MET A 100 -0.49 -16.20 5.03
C MET A 100 -0.97 -17.49 5.70
N GLY A 101 -2.04 -17.41 6.49
CA GLY A 101 -2.41 -18.48 7.42
C GLY A 101 -3.70 -19.21 7.10
N VAL A 102 -4.66 -18.58 6.42
CA VAL A 102 -5.99 -19.17 6.19
C VAL A 102 -6.17 -19.61 4.75
N LEU A 103 -5.90 -18.74 3.79
CA LEU A 103 -6.13 -19.01 2.37
C LEU A 103 -5.45 -20.31 1.86
N PRO A 104 -4.19 -20.63 2.24
CA PRO A 104 -3.52 -21.83 1.78
C PRO A 104 -4.16 -23.16 2.22
N GLU A 105 -4.99 -23.11 3.26
CA GLU A 105 -5.68 -24.30 3.81
C GLU A 105 -7.04 -24.57 3.15
N LEU A 106 -7.55 -23.60 2.38
CA LEU A 106 -8.85 -23.69 1.73
C LEU A 106 -8.76 -24.28 0.32
N ARG A 107 -9.88 -24.78 -0.20
CA ARG A 107 -10.03 -25.35 -1.56
C ARG A 107 -11.38 -24.99 -2.14
N GLY A 108 -11.47 -24.94 -3.48
CA GLY A 108 -12.72 -24.78 -4.22
C GLY A 108 -13.45 -23.50 -3.87
N GLU A 109 -14.76 -23.61 -3.63
CA GLU A 109 -15.60 -22.43 -3.34
C GLU A 109 -15.15 -21.62 -2.12
N ALA A 110 -14.65 -22.29 -1.08
CA ALA A 110 -14.17 -21.59 0.12
C ALA A 110 -12.89 -20.78 -0.15
N PHE A 111 -11.97 -21.32 -0.97
CA PHE A 111 -10.79 -20.60 -1.44
C PHE A 111 -11.20 -19.38 -2.26
N ALA A 112 -12.04 -19.58 -3.28
CA ALA A 112 -12.49 -18.51 -4.17
C ALA A 112 -13.28 -17.41 -3.45
N ALA A 113 -14.09 -17.77 -2.46
CA ALA A 113 -14.85 -16.80 -1.67
C ALA A 113 -13.94 -15.94 -0.80
N LEU A 114 -12.99 -16.58 -0.08
CA LEU A 114 -12.04 -15.83 0.76
C LEU A 114 -11.11 -14.96 -0.09
N ASP A 115 -10.60 -15.49 -1.18
CA ASP A 115 -9.68 -14.75 -2.07
C ASP A 115 -10.32 -13.46 -2.58
N ARG A 116 -11.55 -13.53 -3.08
CA ARG A 116 -12.32 -12.34 -3.51
C ARG A 116 -12.59 -11.36 -2.38
N GLU A 117 -12.93 -11.86 -1.19
CA GLU A 117 -13.13 -11.00 -0.02
C GLU A 117 -11.85 -10.22 0.30
N LEU A 118 -10.69 -10.90 0.34
CA LEU A 118 -9.41 -10.29 0.66
C LEU A 118 -8.96 -9.28 -0.40
N GLU A 119 -9.16 -9.59 -1.68
CA GLU A 119 -8.89 -8.70 -2.81
C GLU A 119 -9.65 -7.37 -2.66
N VAL A 120 -10.96 -7.42 -2.38
CA VAL A 120 -11.79 -6.24 -2.17
C VAL A 120 -11.35 -5.47 -0.91
N LEU A 121 -11.11 -6.16 0.20
CA LEU A 121 -10.74 -5.50 1.44
C LEU A 121 -9.37 -4.81 1.35
N ILE A 122 -8.38 -5.39 0.67
CA ILE A 122 -7.08 -4.77 0.45
C ILE A 122 -7.18 -3.68 -0.62
N GLY A 123 -7.69 -4.02 -1.80
CA GLY A 123 -7.71 -3.10 -2.94
C GLY A 123 -8.65 -1.92 -2.72
N TYR A 124 -9.94 -2.18 -2.51
CA TYR A 124 -10.93 -1.12 -2.29
C TYR A 124 -10.84 -0.53 -0.88
N GLY A 125 -10.78 -1.38 0.15
CA GLY A 125 -10.80 -0.96 1.54
C GLY A 125 -9.50 -0.27 1.95
N ALA A 126 -8.40 -1.00 2.07
CA ALA A 126 -7.15 -0.47 2.60
C ALA A 126 -6.53 0.58 1.67
N ASN A 127 -6.35 0.27 0.37
CA ASN A 127 -5.77 1.23 -0.58
C ASN A 127 -6.67 2.46 -0.80
N GLY A 128 -7.99 2.30 -0.79
CA GLY A 128 -8.94 3.42 -0.82
C GLY A 128 -8.76 4.35 0.38
N LEU A 129 -8.67 3.80 1.59
CA LEU A 129 -8.46 4.57 2.82
C LEU A 129 -7.09 5.27 2.85
N TYR A 130 -6.02 4.61 2.39
CA TYR A 130 -4.70 5.25 2.24
C TYR A 130 -4.73 6.39 1.22
N THR A 131 -5.44 6.20 0.12
CA THR A 131 -5.59 7.26 -0.90
C THR A 131 -6.36 8.45 -0.35
N VAL A 132 -7.46 8.23 0.38
CA VAL A 132 -8.22 9.29 1.07
C VAL A 132 -7.32 10.00 2.09
N ALA A 133 -6.56 9.26 2.89
CA ALA A 133 -5.63 9.83 3.85
C ALA A 133 -4.59 10.74 3.17
N LEU A 134 -4.01 10.30 2.05
CA LEU A 134 -3.09 11.09 1.26
C LEU A 134 -3.74 12.38 0.74
N VAL A 135 -4.96 12.29 0.17
CA VAL A 135 -5.71 13.46 -0.31
C VAL A 135 -5.91 14.48 0.82
N LEU A 136 -6.36 14.05 1.99
CA LEU A 136 -6.58 14.92 3.14
C LEU A 136 -5.28 15.61 3.61
N LEU A 137 -4.15 14.88 3.64
CA LEU A 137 -2.85 15.43 4.00
C LEU A 137 -2.35 16.45 2.97
N VAL A 138 -2.51 16.16 1.67
CA VAL A 138 -2.10 17.10 0.62
C VAL A 138 -2.97 18.34 0.63
N VAL A 139 -4.29 18.22 0.85
CA VAL A 139 -5.18 19.38 1.01
C VAL A 139 -4.78 20.20 2.23
N ALA A 140 -4.50 19.57 3.37
CA ALA A 140 -4.00 20.27 4.56
C ALA A 140 -2.67 20.98 4.33
N GLY A 141 -1.81 20.39 3.51
CA GLY A 141 -0.45 20.89 3.22
C GLY A 141 -0.30 21.68 1.93
N TRP A 142 -1.38 22.00 1.21
CA TRP A 142 -1.32 22.58 -0.14
C TRP A 142 -0.39 23.77 -0.30
N ARG A 143 -0.30 24.64 0.74
CA ARG A 143 0.52 25.85 0.71
C ARG A 143 1.97 25.65 1.17
N VAL A 144 2.28 24.53 1.80
CA VAL A 144 3.60 24.28 2.40
C VAL A 144 4.36 23.13 1.74
N LEU A 145 3.65 22.20 1.10
CA LEU A 145 4.26 21.07 0.40
C LEU A 145 5.06 21.55 -0.84
N PRO A 146 6.16 20.85 -1.19
CA PRO A 146 6.95 21.21 -2.36
C PRO A 146 6.15 21.02 -3.64
N LYS A 147 6.33 21.93 -4.62
CA LYS A 147 5.61 21.90 -5.91
C LYS A 147 5.72 20.54 -6.62
N ALA A 148 6.89 19.90 -6.54
CA ALA A 148 7.10 18.57 -7.13
C ALA A 148 6.17 17.51 -6.53
N ALA A 149 5.92 17.55 -5.21
CA ALA A 149 4.96 16.66 -4.56
C ALA A 149 3.52 16.96 -5.02
N LEU A 150 3.15 18.22 -5.16
CA LEU A 150 1.81 18.60 -5.66
C LEU A 150 1.58 18.15 -7.11
N VAL A 151 2.59 18.19 -7.96
CA VAL A 151 2.51 17.66 -9.34
C VAL A 151 2.34 16.14 -9.34
N LEU A 152 3.08 15.42 -8.51
CA LEU A 152 2.97 13.95 -8.41
C LEU A 152 1.67 13.49 -7.76
N PHE A 153 1.09 14.30 -6.88
CA PHE A 153 -0.12 13.96 -6.14
C PHE A 153 -1.30 13.60 -7.05
N GLY A 154 -1.55 14.36 -8.11
CA GLY A 154 -2.67 14.10 -9.02
C GLY A 154 -2.63 12.69 -9.62
N PRO A 155 -1.55 12.30 -10.32
CA PRO A 155 -1.39 10.93 -10.81
C PRO A 155 -1.42 9.85 -9.73
N VAL A 156 -0.83 10.09 -8.54
CA VAL A 156 -0.86 9.14 -7.42
C VAL A 156 -2.28 8.94 -6.91
N ALA A 157 -3.02 10.01 -6.65
CA ALA A 157 -4.39 9.92 -6.16
C ALA A 157 -5.32 9.25 -7.21
N ALA A 158 -5.17 9.63 -8.48
CA ALA A 158 -5.95 9.04 -9.56
C ALA A 158 -5.70 7.53 -9.69
N SER A 159 -4.43 7.09 -9.68
CA SER A 159 -4.09 5.66 -9.74
C SER A 159 -4.49 4.90 -8.47
N GLY A 160 -4.43 5.54 -7.28
CA GLY A 160 -4.90 4.93 -6.03
C GLY A 160 -6.41 4.69 -6.02
N PHE A 161 -7.22 5.66 -6.46
CA PHE A 161 -8.66 5.46 -6.63
C PHE A 161 -8.99 4.50 -7.77
N ALA A 162 -8.23 4.52 -8.87
CA ALA A 162 -8.41 3.56 -9.95
C ALA A 162 -8.18 2.14 -9.44
N LEU A 163 -7.11 1.88 -8.68
CA LEU A 163 -6.85 0.57 -8.07
C LEU A 163 -8.01 0.15 -7.16
N ALA A 164 -8.48 1.06 -6.30
CA ALA A 164 -9.61 0.76 -5.40
C ALA A 164 -10.89 0.37 -6.18
N ILE A 165 -11.18 1.06 -7.28
CA ILE A 165 -12.36 0.75 -8.10
C ILE A 165 -12.17 -0.58 -8.85
N VAL A 166 -11.00 -0.82 -9.42
CA VAL A 166 -10.70 -2.03 -10.22
C VAL A 166 -10.78 -3.28 -9.36
N SER A 167 -10.38 -3.21 -8.08
CA SER A 167 -10.51 -4.34 -7.14
C SER A 167 -11.96 -4.78 -6.90
N LEU A 168 -12.95 -3.91 -7.12
CA LEU A 168 -14.36 -4.28 -7.11
C LEU A 168 -14.79 -5.04 -8.37
N LEU A 169 -14.05 -4.92 -9.46
CA LEU A 169 -14.33 -5.58 -10.74
C LEU A 169 -13.72 -6.97 -10.83
N HIS A 170 -12.85 -7.34 -9.88
CA HIS A 170 -12.10 -8.60 -9.85
C HIS A 170 -11.34 -8.87 -11.16
N ASP A 171 -10.78 -7.80 -11.76
CA ASP A 171 -9.96 -7.88 -12.97
C ASP A 171 -8.47 -7.82 -12.59
N ALA A 172 -7.87 -8.99 -12.41
CA ALA A 172 -6.46 -9.13 -12.00
C ALA A 172 -5.47 -8.44 -12.97
N TRP A 173 -5.83 -8.31 -14.27
CA TRP A 173 -4.98 -7.63 -15.24
C TRP A 173 -5.00 -6.12 -15.04
N LEU A 174 -6.20 -5.53 -14.87
CA LEU A 174 -6.34 -4.11 -14.57
C LEU A 174 -5.74 -3.76 -13.20
N GLU A 175 -5.88 -4.63 -12.19
CA GLU A 175 -5.21 -4.46 -10.89
C GLU A 175 -3.69 -4.46 -11.03
N THR A 176 -3.15 -5.37 -11.83
CA THR A 176 -1.71 -5.43 -12.09
C THR A 176 -1.21 -4.14 -12.74
N ILE A 177 -1.91 -3.63 -13.76
CA ILE A 177 -1.53 -2.38 -14.43
C ILE A 177 -1.64 -1.18 -13.49
N THR A 178 -2.76 -1.05 -12.79
CA THR A 178 -2.96 0.08 -11.88
C THR A 178 -1.94 0.07 -10.73
N SER A 179 -1.60 -1.09 -10.19
CA SER A 179 -0.56 -1.26 -9.19
C SER A 179 0.84 -0.93 -9.74
N ALA A 180 1.14 -1.38 -10.96
CA ALA A 180 2.42 -1.09 -11.63
C ALA A 180 2.63 0.41 -11.91
N ILE A 181 1.54 1.17 -12.02
CA ILE A 181 1.58 2.63 -12.16
C ILE A 181 1.65 3.30 -10.77
N LEU A 182 0.77 2.89 -9.84
CA LEU A 182 0.63 3.49 -8.52
C LEU A 182 1.92 3.39 -7.70
N PHE A 183 2.49 2.21 -7.55
CA PHE A 183 3.60 2.01 -6.61
C PHE A 183 4.86 2.79 -6.96
N PRO A 184 5.34 2.86 -8.20
CA PRO A 184 6.46 3.72 -8.56
C PRO A 184 6.17 5.20 -8.36
N LEU A 185 4.99 5.68 -8.76
CA LEU A 185 4.59 7.09 -8.59
C LEU A 185 4.50 7.46 -7.11
N PHE A 186 3.90 6.60 -6.30
CA PHE A 186 3.78 6.81 -4.86
C PHE A 186 5.14 6.78 -4.16
N THR A 187 6.00 5.84 -4.52
CA THR A 187 7.37 5.81 -4.01
C THR A 187 8.13 7.09 -4.36
N LEU A 188 8.00 7.57 -5.59
CA LEU A 188 8.61 8.84 -6.00
C LEU A 188 8.05 10.04 -5.21
N PHE A 189 6.74 10.05 -4.95
CA PHE A 189 6.10 11.05 -4.09
C PHE A 189 6.71 11.02 -2.67
N ILE A 190 6.86 9.85 -2.05
CA ILE A 190 7.49 9.71 -0.73
C ILE A 190 8.93 10.22 -0.76
N VAL A 191 9.71 9.89 -1.79
CA VAL A 191 11.10 10.37 -1.95
C VAL A 191 11.16 11.90 -2.02
N VAL A 192 10.27 12.54 -2.80
CA VAL A 192 10.20 14.01 -2.88
C VAL A 192 9.90 14.63 -1.51
N ILE A 193 8.99 14.04 -0.76
CA ILE A 193 8.69 14.50 0.61
C ILE A 193 9.88 14.26 1.55
N ALA A 194 10.56 13.13 1.45
CA ALA A 194 11.74 12.84 2.28
C ALA A 194 12.87 13.84 2.05
N LEU A 195 13.12 14.23 0.80
CA LEU A 195 14.10 15.26 0.43
C LEU A 195 13.70 16.63 0.96
N TRP A 196 12.42 17.00 0.86
CA TRP A 196 11.90 18.24 1.42
C TRP A 196 12.06 18.28 2.94
N LEU A 197 11.65 17.23 3.66
CA LEU A 197 11.82 17.14 5.12
C LEU A 197 13.28 17.25 5.53
N ARG A 198 14.19 16.60 4.81
CA ARG A 198 15.64 16.67 5.08
C ARG A 198 16.18 18.10 4.95
N LYS A 199 15.72 18.85 3.94
CA LYS A 199 16.12 20.25 3.74
C LYS A 199 15.64 21.13 4.90
N GLU A 200 14.40 20.94 5.33
CA GLU A 200 13.81 21.66 6.47
C GLU A 200 14.51 21.37 7.81
N GLU A 201 15.02 20.13 7.99
CA GLU A 201 15.75 19.72 9.20
C GLU A 201 17.18 20.30 9.24
N SER A 202 17.71 20.77 8.11
CA SER A 202 19.07 21.35 8.00
C SER A 202 19.10 22.88 7.96
N SER A 203 17.94 23.54 7.86
CA SER A 203 17.78 24.99 7.91
C SER A 203 17.49 25.49 9.32
#